data_a599cf2fefa1493fd44fa65450ee3ef6
#
_entry.id   a599cf2fefa1493fd44fa65450ee3ef6
#
_cell.length_a   1.000
_cell.length_b   1.000
_cell.length_c   1.000
_cell.angle_alpha   90.00
_cell.angle_beta   90.00
_cell.angle_gamma   90.00
#
_symmetry.space_group_name_H-M   'P 1'
#
loop_
_entity.id
_entity.type
_entity.pdbx_description
1 polymer ?
#
loop_
_entity_poly.entity_id
_entity_poly.type
_entity_poly.pdbx_seq_one_letter_code
_entity_poly.pdbx_strand_id
1 'polypeptide(L)'
;MLFAQLLLVAAILGMSFSDPLKDLERLAIFALMVAFASATQDIVIDAFRIESAPEKMQAALAAAYQVGYRSAMIVATAGALTIAAWVEPGNTEYNLVAWQTSYLVMAGLMSVGILTTLFSREPEVDTRAADATELELKQRLSTIYPRPIAASISWVYTASVLPFIDFFKRYGRSAILILLLISCYRISDIVMGIMANVFYVDMGFTKEEIAYLSKIYGLIMTLVGAAFGGVLLARFGTMKILFLGALLVAVTNLLFAWQAVIGYNVPFLTFAISVDNFSAGIATAAFIAYLSSLTSNGYSATQYALLSSIMLLFPKFIAGFSGAYVDSFGYVNFFVAASVIGFPVLFLIALVNKYAPHPSTSLMDDAQIKTKQSDS
;
A
#
# COMPACT_ATOMS: atom_id res chain seq x y z
N MET A 1 7.44 -4.84 16.22
CA MET A 1 6.43 -5.78 15.67
C MET A 1 5.50 -6.35 16.74
N LEU A 2 5.99 -7.16 17.69
CA LEU A 2 5.17 -7.83 18.73
C LEU A 2 4.26 -6.88 19.51
N PHE A 3 4.75 -5.70 19.89
CA PHE A 3 3.94 -4.72 20.62
C PHE A 3 2.69 -4.30 19.81
N ALA A 4 2.85 -4.01 18.53
CA ALA A 4 1.71 -3.64 17.66
C ALA A 4 0.72 -4.79 17.50
N GLN A 5 1.22 -6.03 17.36
CA GLN A 5 0.37 -7.23 17.26
C GLN A 5 -0.41 -7.50 18.54
N LEU A 6 0.21 -7.37 19.71
CA LEU A 6 -0.47 -7.54 20.99
C LEU A 6 -1.52 -6.45 21.22
N LEU A 7 -1.21 -5.20 20.86
CA LEU A 7 -2.17 -4.10 20.91
C LEU A 7 -3.36 -4.35 19.97
N LEU A 8 -3.08 -4.89 18.76
CA LEU A 8 -4.11 -5.25 17.79
C LEU A 8 -5.05 -6.33 18.35
N VAL A 9 -4.49 -7.40 18.91
CA VAL A 9 -5.28 -8.47 19.56
C VAL A 9 -6.13 -7.91 20.69
N ALA A 10 -5.54 -7.10 21.58
CA ALA A 10 -6.27 -6.48 22.69
C ALA A 10 -7.42 -5.58 22.19
N ALA A 11 -7.20 -4.81 21.14
CA ALA A 11 -8.21 -3.94 20.56
C ALA A 11 -9.32 -4.73 19.86
N ILE A 12 -9.01 -5.79 19.10
CA ILE A 12 -10.02 -6.69 18.49
C ILE A 12 -10.85 -7.39 19.59
N LEU A 13 -10.21 -7.87 20.65
CA LEU A 13 -10.93 -8.42 21.81
C LEU A 13 -11.83 -7.36 22.46
N GLY A 14 -11.36 -6.13 22.61
CA GLY A 14 -12.18 -5.01 23.10
C GLY A 14 -13.42 -4.76 22.23
N MET A 15 -13.26 -4.81 20.90
CA MET A 15 -14.38 -4.73 19.95
C MET A 15 -15.35 -5.90 20.13
N SER A 16 -14.84 -7.13 20.32
CA SER A 16 -15.69 -8.32 20.46
C SER A 16 -16.64 -8.24 21.67
N PHE A 17 -16.25 -7.54 22.73
CA PHE A 17 -17.07 -7.34 23.94
C PHE A 17 -17.84 -6.00 23.94
N SER A 18 -17.81 -5.25 22.84
CA SER A 18 -18.53 -3.98 22.72
C SER A 18 -19.79 -4.15 21.88
N ASP A 19 -20.93 -3.75 22.45
CA ASP A 19 -22.22 -3.78 21.75
C ASP A 19 -22.48 -2.41 21.11
N PRO A 20 -22.48 -2.29 19.76
CA PRO A 20 -22.69 -1.01 19.08
C PRO A 20 -24.04 -0.38 19.37
N LEU A 21 -25.04 -1.16 19.77
CA LEU A 21 -26.37 -0.63 20.13
C LEU A 21 -26.39 0.02 21.51
N LYS A 22 -25.44 -0.33 22.39
CA LYS A 22 -25.38 0.16 23.77
C LYS A 22 -24.26 1.14 24.01
N ASP A 23 -23.10 0.92 23.37
CA ASP A 23 -21.87 1.68 23.64
C ASP A 23 -21.04 1.86 22.35
N LEU A 24 -21.56 2.68 21.45
CA LEU A 24 -20.91 2.99 20.17
C LEU A 24 -19.55 3.69 20.37
N GLU A 25 -19.42 4.52 21.40
CA GLU A 25 -18.17 5.25 21.68
C GLU A 25 -17.03 4.28 22.03
N ARG A 26 -17.32 3.29 22.86
CA ARG A 26 -16.36 2.24 23.23
C ARG A 26 -15.92 1.44 22.01
N LEU A 27 -16.85 1.06 21.15
CA LEU A 27 -16.53 0.37 19.90
C LEU A 27 -15.65 1.23 19.00
N ALA A 28 -15.95 2.53 18.87
CA ALA A 28 -15.17 3.47 18.08
C ALA A 28 -13.74 3.64 18.60
N ILE A 29 -13.56 3.70 19.92
CA ILE A 29 -12.23 3.77 20.55
C ILE A 29 -11.40 2.53 20.20
N PHE A 30 -11.96 1.32 20.34
CA PHE A 30 -11.26 0.09 19.98
C PHE A 30 -10.99 0.02 18.47
N ALA A 31 -11.90 0.47 17.61
CA ALA A 31 -11.69 0.55 16.17
C ALA A 31 -10.53 1.50 15.81
N LEU A 32 -10.41 2.63 16.48
CA LEU A 32 -9.27 3.55 16.33
C LEU A 32 -7.96 2.89 16.80
N MET A 33 -7.99 2.15 17.91
CA MET A 33 -6.83 1.38 18.38
C MET A 33 -6.41 0.32 17.37
N VAL A 34 -7.38 -0.42 16.76
CA VAL A 34 -7.10 -1.38 15.68
C VAL A 34 -6.45 -0.67 14.50
N ALA A 35 -7.00 0.46 14.05
CA ALA A 35 -6.45 1.22 12.92
C ALA A 35 -5.02 1.70 13.19
N PHE A 36 -4.75 2.22 14.39
CA PHE A 36 -3.42 2.68 14.78
C PHE A 36 -2.41 1.53 14.90
N ALA A 37 -2.80 0.43 15.55
CA ALA A 37 -1.95 -0.75 15.70
C ALA A 37 -1.65 -1.42 14.36
N SER A 38 -2.66 -1.51 13.47
CA SER A 38 -2.51 -2.04 12.11
C SER A 38 -1.56 -1.17 11.28
N ALA A 39 -1.75 0.15 11.27
CA ALA A 39 -0.84 1.06 10.56
C ALA A 39 0.60 0.96 11.07
N THR A 40 0.78 0.83 12.39
CA THR A 40 2.11 0.62 12.98
C THR A 40 2.71 -0.70 12.55
N GLN A 41 1.91 -1.77 12.54
CA GLN A 41 2.35 -3.09 12.07
C GLN A 41 2.75 -3.06 10.60
N ASP A 42 1.96 -2.41 9.72
CA ASP A 42 2.26 -2.30 8.29
C ASP A 42 3.60 -1.63 8.03
N ILE A 43 3.91 -0.55 8.74
CA ILE A 43 5.21 0.15 8.64
C ILE A 43 6.38 -0.82 8.95
N VAL A 44 6.24 -1.63 10.01
CA VAL A 44 7.29 -2.56 10.41
C VAL A 44 7.41 -3.73 9.43
N ILE A 45 6.29 -4.24 8.89
CA ILE A 45 6.31 -5.30 7.86
C ILE A 45 6.98 -4.79 6.58
N ASP A 46 6.66 -3.58 6.15
CA ASP A 46 7.25 -2.99 4.94
C ASP A 46 8.76 -2.78 5.11
N ALA A 47 9.21 -2.28 6.27
CA ALA A 47 10.62 -2.17 6.60
C ALA A 47 11.31 -3.54 6.58
N PHE A 48 10.75 -4.53 7.28
CA PHE A 48 11.28 -5.89 7.31
C PHE A 48 11.41 -6.47 5.89
N ARG A 49 10.39 -6.29 5.04
CA ARG A 49 10.40 -6.74 3.64
C ARG A 49 11.55 -6.11 2.84
N ILE A 50 11.74 -4.79 2.99
CA ILE A 50 12.77 -4.04 2.26
C ILE A 50 14.16 -4.46 2.71
N GLU A 51 14.35 -4.64 4.02
CA GLU A 51 15.63 -4.94 4.65
C GLU A 51 16.03 -6.42 4.54
N SER A 52 15.07 -7.32 4.33
CA SER A 52 15.31 -8.78 4.29
C SER A 52 16.02 -9.27 3.03
N ALA A 53 16.09 -8.48 1.95
CA ALA A 53 16.66 -8.95 0.70
C ALA A 53 17.18 -7.82 -0.21
N PRO A 54 18.16 -8.14 -1.08
CA PRO A 54 18.73 -7.19 -2.01
C PRO A 54 17.69 -6.71 -3.05
N GLU A 55 17.97 -5.56 -3.68
CA GLU A 55 17.09 -4.89 -4.66
C GLU A 55 16.54 -5.84 -5.74
N LYS A 56 17.36 -6.77 -6.24
CA LYS A 56 16.98 -7.75 -7.27
C LYS A 56 15.81 -8.67 -6.85
N MET A 57 15.63 -8.89 -5.55
CA MET A 57 14.56 -9.74 -5.00
C MET A 57 13.32 -8.95 -4.56
N GLN A 58 13.38 -7.63 -4.52
CA GLN A 58 12.27 -6.78 -4.04
C GLN A 58 10.97 -7.00 -4.84
N ALA A 59 11.07 -7.24 -6.15
CA ALA A 59 9.91 -7.55 -6.98
C ALA A 59 9.20 -8.87 -6.57
N ALA A 60 9.98 -9.92 -6.29
CA ALA A 60 9.44 -11.20 -5.83
C ALA A 60 8.83 -11.08 -4.42
N LEU A 61 9.48 -10.34 -3.52
CA LEU A 61 8.96 -10.06 -2.19
C LEU A 61 7.68 -9.23 -2.24
N ALA A 62 7.61 -8.24 -3.14
CA ALA A 62 6.39 -7.45 -3.35
C ALA A 62 5.22 -8.32 -3.84
N ALA A 63 5.47 -9.27 -4.75
CA ALA A 63 4.46 -10.22 -5.23
C ALA A 63 3.98 -11.14 -4.08
N ALA A 64 4.91 -11.72 -3.29
CA ALA A 64 4.58 -12.55 -2.14
C ALA A 64 3.79 -11.79 -1.08
N TYR A 65 4.20 -10.55 -0.78
CA TYR A 65 3.49 -9.64 0.13
C TYR A 65 2.05 -9.41 -0.34
N GLN A 66 1.87 -9.15 -1.64
CA GLN A 66 0.54 -8.91 -2.21
C GLN A 66 -0.37 -10.15 -2.13
N VAL A 67 0.17 -11.34 -2.34
CA VAL A 67 -0.57 -12.61 -2.14
C VAL A 67 -1.02 -12.73 -0.69
N GLY A 68 -0.12 -12.55 0.27
CA GLY A 68 -0.44 -12.61 1.70
C GLY A 68 -1.50 -11.59 2.11
N TYR A 69 -1.33 -10.32 1.69
CA TYR A 69 -2.28 -9.24 1.96
C TYR A 69 -3.68 -9.56 1.44
N ARG A 70 -3.78 -10.01 0.18
CA ARG A 70 -5.08 -10.33 -0.44
C ARG A 70 -5.75 -11.55 0.19
N SER A 71 -4.97 -12.58 0.54
CA SER A 71 -5.49 -13.76 1.24
C SER A 71 -6.05 -13.38 2.61
N ALA A 72 -5.30 -12.58 3.38
CA ALA A 72 -5.75 -12.08 4.69
C ALA A 72 -7.01 -11.20 4.56
N MET A 73 -7.09 -10.36 3.53
CA MET A 73 -8.26 -9.52 3.28
C MET A 73 -9.53 -10.36 3.05
N ILE A 74 -9.44 -11.47 2.30
CA ILE A 74 -10.59 -12.38 2.09
C ILE A 74 -11.01 -13.00 3.43
N VAL A 75 -10.05 -13.50 4.20
CA VAL A 75 -10.34 -14.10 5.51
C VAL A 75 -10.96 -13.08 6.46
N ALA A 76 -10.44 -11.87 6.52
CA ALA A 76 -10.93 -10.82 7.40
C ALA A 76 -12.33 -10.28 7.00
N THR A 77 -12.68 -10.33 5.71
CA THR A 77 -13.99 -9.84 5.23
C THR A 77 -14.99 -10.95 5.05
N ALA A 78 -14.80 -11.80 4.03
CA ALA A 78 -15.74 -12.90 3.75
C ALA A 78 -15.74 -13.95 4.86
N GLY A 79 -14.58 -14.25 5.45
CA GLY A 79 -14.48 -15.20 6.57
C GLY A 79 -15.24 -14.73 7.79
N ALA A 80 -15.09 -13.46 8.18
CA ALA A 80 -15.83 -12.90 9.34
C ALA A 80 -17.34 -12.95 9.13
N LEU A 81 -17.84 -12.60 7.94
CA LEU A 81 -19.27 -12.69 7.60
C LEU A 81 -19.76 -14.13 7.59
N THR A 82 -18.97 -15.07 7.07
CA THR A 82 -19.32 -16.51 7.06
C THR A 82 -19.43 -17.07 8.47
N ILE A 83 -18.49 -16.71 9.36
CA ILE A 83 -18.53 -17.12 10.77
C ILE A 83 -19.79 -16.58 11.45
N ALA A 84 -20.12 -15.30 11.25
CA ALA A 84 -21.33 -14.71 11.80
C ALA A 84 -22.60 -15.43 11.31
N ALA A 85 -22.67 -15.76 10.02
CA ALA A 85 -23.80 -16.50 9.43
C ALA A 85 -23.90 -17.95 9.93
N TRP A 86 -22.79 -18.61 10.26
CA TRP A 86 -22.81 -19.96 10.84
C TRP A 86 -23.31 -19.98 12.29
N VAL A 87 -23.00 -18.94 13.05
CA VAL A 87 -23.47 -18.83 14.44
C VAL A 87 -24.98 -18.58 14.49
N GLU A 88 -25.53 -17.86 13.51
CA GLU A 88 -26.94 -17.54 13.45
C GLU A 88 -27.51 -17.66 12.03
N PRO A 89 -27.82 -18.90 11.59
CA PRO A 89 -28.33 -19.12 10.25
C PRO A 89 -29.75 -18.52 10.06
N GLY A 90 -29.89 -17.74 8.98
CA GLY A 90 -31.22 -17.25 8.54
C GLY A 90 -31.76 -16.01 9.26
N ASN A 91 -31.00 -15.41 10.18
CA ASN A 91 -31.37 -14.15 10.80
C ASN A 91 -30.76 -12.95 10.04
N THR A 92 -31.60 -11.97 9.72
CA THR A 92 -31.20 -10.70 9.08
C THR A 92 -31.02 -9.57 10.10
N GLU A 93 -31.40 -9.80 11.36
CA GLU A 93 -31.24 -8.82 12.43
C GLU A 93 -29.85 -8.89 13.05
N TYR A 94 -29.44 -7.77 13.68
CA TYR A 94 -28.18 -7.70 14.40
C TYR A 94 -28.16 -8.66 15.60
N ASN A 95 -27.12 -9.51 15.66
CA ASN A 95 -26.85 -10.40 16.79
C ASN A 95 -25.44 -10.20 17.33
N LEU A 96 -25.34 -9.79 18.59
CA LEU A 96 -24.05 -9.54 19.26
C LEU A 96 -23.18 -10.81 19.30
N VAL A 97 -23.76 -11.98 19.61
CA VAL A 97 -23.03 -13.24 19.78
C VAL A 97 -22.36 -13.67 18.47
N ALA A 98 -23.05 -13.49 17.33
CA ALA A 98 -22.51 -13.82 16.01
C ALA A 98 -21.26 -12.95 15.68
N TRP A 99 -21.35 -11.66 15.91
CA TRP A 99 -20.23 -10.75 15.70
C TRP A 99 -19.11 -10.93 16.72
N GLN A 100 -19.45 -11.16 18.00
CA GLN A 100 -18.48 -11.48 19.03
C GLN A 100 -17.64 -12.71 18.65
N THR A 101 -18.30 -13.78 18.18
CA THR A 101 -17.61 -15.00 17.74
C THR A 101 -16.69 -14.71 16.57
N SER A 102 -17.14 -13.91 15.58
CA SER A 102 -16.31 -13.52 14.45
C SER A 102 -15.05 -12.76 14.89
N TYR A 103 -15.18 -11.77 15.75
CA TYR A 103 -14.02 -11.02 16.27
C TYR A 103 -13.09 -11.90 17.11
N LEU A 104 -13.62 -12.82 17.93
CA LEU A 104 -12.79 -13.76 18.70
C LEU A 104 -11.96 -14.67 17.80
N VAL A 105 -12.55 -15.19 16.72
CA VAL A 105 -11.83 -16.00 15.73
C VAL A 105 -10.76 -15.15 15.01
N MET A 106 -11.07 -13.92 14.63
CA MET A 106 -10.10 -13.02 14.01
C MET A 106 -8.94 -12.69 14.96
N ALA A 107 -9.22 -12.45 16.25
CA ALA A 107 -8.20 -12.28 17.28
C ALA A 107 -7.32 -13.54 17.42
N GLY A 108 -7.94 -14.73 17.37
CA GLY A 108 -7.24 -16.02 17.38
C GLY A 108 -6.33 -16.19 16.16
N LEU A 109 -6.75 -15.77 14.96
CA LEU A 109 -5.95 -15.84 13.75
C LEU A 109 -4.69 -14.93 13.80
N MET A 110 -4.71 -13.88 14.62
CA MET A 110 -3.52 -13.05 14.88
C MET A 110 -2.37 -13.84 15.51
N SER A 111 -2.65 -14.98 16.16
CA SER A 111 -1.62 -15.86 16.69
C SER A 111 -0.64 -16.36 15.61
N VAL A 112 -1.12 -16.56 14.36
CA VAL A 112 -0.27 -16.93 13.22
C VAL A 112 0.76 -15.83 12.95
N GLY A 113 0.35 -14.56 12.96
CA GLY A 113 1.26 -13.43 12.79
C GLY A 113 2.25 -13.29 13.95
N ILE A 114 1.80 -13.49 15.20
CA ILE A 114 2.65 -13.45 16.39
C ILE A 114 3.70 -14.55 16.34
N LEU A 115 3.29 -15.80 16.05
CA LEU A 115 4.19 -16.93 15.91
C LEU A 115 5.21 -16.69 14.78
N THR A 116 4.75 -16.22 13.63
CA THR A 116 5.66 -15.88 12.53
C THR A 116 6.70 -14.84 12.97
N THR A 117 6.29 -13.81 13.69
CA THR A 117 7.21 -12.77 14.20
C THR A 117 8.21 -13.33 15.20
N LEU A 118 7.79 -14.24 16.08
CA LEU A 118 8.69 -14.87 17.08
C LEU A 118 9.75 -15.77 16.42
N PHE A 119 9.41 -16.43 15.31
CA PHE A 119 10.33 -17.31 14.58
C PHE A 119 11.12 -16.60 13.48
N SER A 120 10.73 -15.38 13.10
CA SER A 120 11.46 -14.60 12.10
C SER A 120 12.75 -14.04 12.68
N ARG A 121 13.83 -14.12 11.90
CA ARG A 121 15.09 -13.46 12.26
C ARG A 121 15.03 -12.00 11.83
N GLU A 122 15.49 -11.10 12.70
CA GLU A 122 15.61 -9.69 12.38
C GLU A 122 16.71 -9.48 11.33
N PRO A 123 16.45 -8.73 10.25
CA PRO A 123 17.47 -8.43 9.24
C PRO A 123 18.57 -7.55 9.83
N GLU A 124 19.82 -7.81 9.44
CA GLU A 124 20.96 -6.98 9.82
C GLU A 124 20.94 -5.68 8.98
N VAL A 125 20.69 -4.57 9.64
CA VAL A 125 20.66 -3.23 9.00
C VAL A 125 21.83 -2.40 9.53
N ASP A 126 22.54 -1.73 8.63
CA ASP A 126 23.58 -0.78 9.04
C ASP A 126 22.95 0.55 9.46
N THR A 127 22.73 0.70 10.76
CA THR A 127 22.17 1.92 11.37
C THR A 127 23.24 2.88 11.89
N ARG A 128 24.54 2.57 11.74
CA ARG A 128 25.67 3.29 12.37
C ARG A 128 25.63 4.79 12.09
N ALA A 129 25.27 5.21 10.87
CA ALA A 129 25.20 6.63 10.51
C ALA A 129 24.03 7.35 11.22
N ALA A 130 22.88 6.68 11.35
CA ALA A 130 21.72 7.20 12.05
C ALA A 130 21.99 7.28 13.56
N ASP A 131 22.56 6.22 14.14
CA ASP A 131 22.89 6.13 15.56
C ASP A 131 23.94 7.17 15.95
N ALA A 132 24.96 7.40 15.12
CA ALA A 132 25.98 8.43 15.33
C ALA A 132 25.36 9.83 15.34
N THR A 133 24.44 10.11 14.40
CA THR A 133 23.75 11.41 14.33
C THR A 133 22.84 11.62 15.54
N GLU A 134 22.13 10.57 15.97
CA GLU A 134 21.28 10.63 17.17
C GLU A 134 22.12 10.91 18.42
N LEU A 135 23.25 10.22 18.57
CA LEU A 135 24.14 10.41 19.71
C LEU A 135 24.71 11.83 19.76
N GLU A 136 25.16 12.36 18.64
CA GLU A 136 25.66 13.72 18.53
C GLU A 136 24.58 14.75 18.90
N LEU A 137 23.37 14.60 18.36
CA LEU A 137 22.24 15.48 18.65
C LEU A 137 21.84 15.40 20.14
N LYS A 138 21.78 14.18 20.69
CA LYS A 138 21.49 13.96 22.12
C LYS A 138 22.53 14.61 23.02
N GLN A 139 23.81 14.53 22.68
CA GLN A 139 24.88 15.22 23.42
C GLN A 139 24.71 16.74 23.38
N ARG A 140 24.47 17.33 22.21
CA ARG A 140 24.20 18.76 22.05
C ARG A 140 22.97 19.21 22.82
N LEU A 141 21.86 18.46 22.74
CA LEU A 141 20.62 18.82 23.44
C LEU A 141 20.73 18.64 24.97
N SER A 142 21.56 17.70 25.44
CA SER A 142 21.76 17.50 26.90
C SER A 142 22.48 18.63 27.60
N THR A 143 23.07 19.56 26.86
CA THR A 143 23.62 20.83 27.42
C THR A 143 22.54 21.87 27.71
N ILE A 144 21.36 21.74 27.05
CA ILE A 144 20.26 22.72 27.13
C ILE A 144 19.07 22.14 27.89
N TYR A 145 18.80 20.87 27.74
CA TYR A 145 17.63 20.17 28.29
C TYR A 145 18.03 19.03 29.22
N PRO A 146 17.16 18.61 30.16
CA PRO A 146 17.35 17.39 30.93
C PRO A 146 17.54 16.17 30.05
N ARG A 147 18.42 15.24 30.46
CA ARG A 147 18.77 14.04 29.69
C ARG A 147 17.59 13.27 29.09
N PRO A 148 16.45 12.99 29.79
CA PRO A 148 15.34 12.28 29.22
C PRO A 148 14.64 13.08 28.10
N ILE A 149 14.53 14.39 28.23
CA ILE A 149 13.93 15.28 27.23
C ILE A 149 14.85 15.34 25.99
N ALA A 150 16.16 15.53 26.19
CA ALA A 150 17.13 15.51 25.11
C ALA A 150 17.13 14.18 24.33
N ALA A 151 17.00 13.05 25.03
CA ALA A 151 16.89 11.74 24.41
C ALA A 151 15.59 11.59 23.58
N SER A 152 14.45 12.05 24.10
CA SER A 152 13.18 12.00 23.36
C SER A 152 13.19 12.89 22.14
N ILE A 153 13.72 14.11 22.24
CA ILE A 153 13.81 15.04 21.09
C ILE A 153 14.76 14.49 20.03
N SER A 154 15.94 13.98 20.42
CA SER A 154 16.89 13.41 19.47
C SER A 154 16.30 12.19 18.74
N TRP A 155 15.63 11.30 19.45
CA TRP A 155 14.97 10.14 18.88
C TRP A 155 13.85 10.56 17.89
N VAL A 156 12.95 11.48 18.28
CA VAL A 156 11.89 11.96 17.38
C VAL A 156 12.48 12.63 16.14
N TYR A 157 13.52 13.43 16.30
CA TYR A 157 14.19 14.08 15.19
C TYR A 157 14.82 13.06 14.22
N THR A 158 15.54 12.07 14.76
CA THR A 158 16.20 11.01 13.96
C THR A 158 15.16 10.12 13.28
N ALA A 159 14.10 9.75 13.97
CA ALA A 159 13.07 8.89 13.41
C ALA A 159 12.15 9.60 12.39
N SER A 160 11.91 10.91 12.54
CA SER A 160 10.90 11.62 11.74
C SER A 160 11.49 12.62 10.75
N VAL A 161 12.54 13.36 11.12
CA VAL A 161 13.07 14.48 10.30
C VAL A 161 14.24 14.03 9.42
N LEU A 162 15.15 13.24 9.96
CA LEU A 162 16.34 12.79 9.20
C LEU A 162 15.99 11.98 7.94
N PRO A 163 14.97 11.10 7.94
CA PRO A 163 14.57 10.38 6.74
C PRO A 163 14.20 11.31 5.57
N PHE A 164 13.54 12.45 5.86
CA PHE A 164 13.24 13.47 4.84
C PHE A 164 14.49 14.17 4.35
N ILE A 165 15.35 14.61 5.27
CA ILE A 165 16.60 15.29 4.93
C ILE A 165 17.46 14.37 4.06
N ASP A 166 17.59 13.10 4.41
CA ASP A 166 18.31 12.09 3.66
C ASP A 166 17.75 11.95 2.24
N PHE A 167 16.42 11.81 2.11
CA PHE A 167 15.76 11.71 0.82
C PHE A 167 16.02 12.92 -0.07
N PHE A 168 15.85 14.14 0.45
CA PHE A 168 16.10 15.36 -0.30
C PHE A 168 17.59 15.59 -0.61
N LYS A 169 18.49 15.17 0.26
CA LYS A 169 19.95 15.22 -0.01
C LYS A 169 20.35 14.27 -1.13
N ARG A 170 19.81 13.04 -1.16
CA ARG A 170 20.13 12.04 -2.19
C ARG A 170 19.60 12.42 -3.56
N TYR A 171 18.37 12.92 -3.64
CA TYR A 171 17.70 13.18 -4.91
C TYR A 171 17.74 14.66 -5.33
N GLY A 172 18.10 15.57 -4.45
CA GLY A 172 18.21 17.01 -4.75
C GLY A 172 16.91 17.56 -5.39
N ARG A 173 17.06 18.24 -6.53
CA ARG A 173 15.90 18.78 -7.27
C ARG A 173 15.01 17.71 -7.88
N SER A 174 15.54 16.53 -8.16
CA SER A 174 14.76 15.40 -8.69
C SER A 174 13.81 14.81 -7.67
N ALA A 175 14.00 15.08 -6.36
CA ALA A 175 13.07 14.67 -5.31
C ALA A 175 11.63 15.12 -5.58
N ILE A 176 11.45 16.34 -6.08
CA ILE A 176 10.12 16.87 -6.40
C ILE A 176 9.47 16.08 -7.54
N LEU A 177 10.23 15.75 -8.60
CA LEU A 177 9.71 14.93 -9.70
C LEU A 177 9.35 13.51 -9.24
N ILE A 178 10.16 12.92 -8.37
CA ILE A 178 9.89 11.61 -7.79
C ILE A 178 8.61 11.64 -6.94
N LEU A 179 8.46 12.62 -6.06
CA LEU A 179 7.26 12.77 -5.23
C LEU A 179 6.01 13.02 -6.07
N LEU A 180 6.13 13.81 -7.14
CA LEU A 180 5.02 14.04 -8.07
C LEU A 180 4.63 12.76 -8.80
N LEU A 181 5.62 11.97 -9.27
CA LEU A 181 5.35 10.65 -9.86
C LEU A 181 4.64 9.73 -8.86
N ILE A 182 5.12 9.64 -7.62
CA ILE A 182 4.52 8.81 -6.58
C ILE A 182 3.08 9.24 -6.31
N SER A 183 2.83 10.55 -6.18
CA SER A 183 1.51 11.10 -5.92
C SER A 183 0.51 10.82 -7.05
N CYS A 184 0.97 10.75 -8.30
CA CYS A 184 0.08 10.62 -9.46
C CYS A 184 0.01 9.19 -10.02
N TYR A 185 0.96 8.32 -9.71
CA TYR A 185 1.08 7.02 -10.38
C TYR A 185 -0.20 6.19 -10.36
N ARG A 186 -0.91 6.16 -9.25
CA ARG A 186 -2.13 5.39 -9.06
C ARG A 186 -3.42 6.17 -9.28
N ILE A 187 -3.36 7.39 -9.82
CA ILE A 187 -4.54 8.26 -9.92
C ILE A 187 -5.63 7.66 -10.79
N SER A 188 -5.28 7.10 -11.93
CA SER A 188 -6.20 6.47 -12.89
C SER A 188 -6.93 5.27 -12.28
N ASP A 189 -6.19 4.39 -11.61
CA ASP A 189 -6.69 3.19 -10.94
C ASP A 189 -7.61 3.52 -9.74
N ILE A 190 -7.20 4.47 -8.88
CA ILE A 190 -7.97 4.84 -7.68
C ILE A 190 -9.25 5.60 -8.05
N VAL A 191 -9.18 6.52 -9.00
CA VAL A 191 -10.35 7.28 -9.46
C VAL A 191 -11.39 6.35 -10.08
N MET A 192 -10.97 5.43 -10.96
CA MET A 192 -11.84 4.44 -11.57
C MET A 192 -12.45 3.50 -10.51
N GLY A 193 -11.62 2.98 -9.63
CA GLY A 193 -11.98 1.94 -8.66
C GLY A 193 -13.09 2.37 -7.68
N ILE A 194 -13.19 3.66 -7.34
CA ILE A 194 -14.24 4.18 -6.44
C ILE A 194 -15.64 4.00 -7.04
N MET A 195 -15.77 4.22 -8.36
CA MET A 195 -17.07 4.14 -9.04
C MET A 195 -17.38 2.73 -9.58
N ALA A 196 -16.42 1.80 -9.58
CA ALA A 196 -16.59 0.50 -10.22
C ALA A 196 -17.79 -0.30 -9.69
N ASN A 197 -17.96 -0.39 -8.35
CA ASN A 197 -19.08 -1.14 -7.78
C ASN A 197 -20.43 -0.49 -8.06
N VAL A 198 -20.52 0.85 -7.97
CA VAL A 198 -21.73 1.62 -8.28
C VAL A 198 -22.10 1.42 -9.76
N PHE A 199 -21.12 1.55 -10.64
CA PHE A 199 -21.27 1.30 -12.07
C PHE A 199 -21.84 -0.09 -12.38
N TYR A 200 -21.34 -1.16 -11.74
CA TYR A 200 -21.87 -2.51 -11.99
C TYR A 200 -23.34 -2.62 -11.57
N VAL A 201 -23.73 -2.04 -10.45
CA VAL A 201 -25.11 -2.03 -9.98
C VAL A 201 -26.01 -1.25 -10.94
N ASP A 202 -25.59 -0.07 -11.37
CA ASP A 202 -26.36 0.81 -12.28
C ASP A 202 -26.49 0.22 -13.68
N MET A 203 -25.52 -0.62 -14.10
CA MET A 203 -25.60 -1.37 -15.37
C MET A 203 -26.49 -2.63 -15.27
N GLY A 204 -27.05 -2.94 -14.09
CA GLY A 204 -27.98 -4.04 -13.87
C GLY A 204 -27.34 -5.38 -13.57
N PHE A 205 -26.04 -5.44 -13.24
CA PHE A 205 -25.40 -6.69 -12.83
C PHE A 205 -25.90 -7.11 -11.45
N THR A 206 -26.13 -8.42 -11.26
CA THR A 206 -26.56 -8.97 -10.00
C THR A 206 -25.47 -8.94 -8.93
N LYS A 207 -25.86 -8.97 -7.65
CA LYS A 207 -24.90 -8.98 -6.54
C LYS A 207 -23.99 -10.22 -6.59
N GLU A 208 -24.50 -11.35 -7.05
CA GLU A 208 -23.77 -12.60 -7.23
C GLU A 208 -22.70 -12.47 -8.35
N GLU A 209 -23.07 -11.90 -9.50
CA GLU A 209 -22.15 -11.63 -10.59
C GLU A 209 -21.03 -10.67 -10.17
N ILE A 210 -21.38 -9.59 -9.49
CA ILE A 210 -20.41 -8.63 -8.98
C ILE A 210 -19.47 -9.30 -7.96
N ALA A 211 -20.01 -10.06 -7.01
CA ALA A 211 -19.21 -10.76 -6.01
C ALA A 211 -18.25 -11.77 -6.66
N TYR A 212 -18.73 -12.57 -7.61
CA TYR A 212 -17.90 -13.56 -8.27
C TYR A 212 -16.84 -12.90 -9.17
N LEU A 213 -17.25 -12.01 -10.09
CA LEU A 213 -16.35 -11.42 -11.08
C LEU A 213 -15.38 -10.40 -10.48
N SER A 214 -15.88 -9.48 -9.66
CA SER A 214 -15.04 -8.40 -9.13
C SER A 214 -14.22 -8.83 -7.91
N LYS A 215 -14.76 -9.66 -7.00
CA LYS A 215 -14.10 -9.98 -5.73
C LYS A 215 -13.27 -11.26 -5.79
N ILE A 216 -13.75 -12.32 -6.44
CA ILE A 216 -13.04 -13.60 -6.51
C ILE A 216 -12.18 -13.66 -7.76
N TYR A 217 -12.80 -13.59 -8.94
CA TYR A 217 -12.10 -13.73 -10.21
C TYR A 217 -11.11 -12.60 -10.45
N GLY A 218 -11.53 -11.34 -10.23
CA GLY A 218 -10.67 -10.17 -10.36
C GLY A 218 -9.45 -10.24 -9.44
N LEU A 219 -9.61 -10.75 -8.21
CA LEU A 219 -8.49 -10.97 -7.31
C LEU A 219 -7.47 -11.96 -7.88
N ILE A 220 -7.94 -13.09 -8.42
CA ILE A 220 -7.06 -14.09 -9.03
C ILE A 220 -6.28 -13.45 -10.18
N MET A 221 -6.95 -12.67 -11.04
CA MET A 221 -6.30 -11.96 -12.14
C MET A 221 -5.27 -10.93 -11.66
N THR A 222 -5.55 -10.24 -10.55
CA THR A 222 -4.57 -9.32 -9.93
C THR A 222 -3.33 -10.07 -9.44
N LEU A 223 -3.50 -11.23 -8.80
CA LEU A 223 -2.38 -12.04 -8.32
C LEU A 223 -1.53 -12.61 -9.48
N VAL A 224 -2.19 -13.09 -10.53
CA VAL A 224 -1.50 -13.55 -11.76
C VAL A 224 -0.73 -12.38 -12.40
N GLY A 225 -1.36 -11.21 -12.49
CA GLY A 225 -0.72 -9.99 -12.98
C GLY A 225 0.49 -9.56 -12.14
N ALA A 226 0.39 -9.63 -10.81
CA ALA A 226 1.50 -9.29 -9.91
C ALA A 226 2.68 -10.29 -10.05
N ALA A 227 2.39 -11.58 -10.13
CA ALA A 227 3.40 -12.61 -10.36
C ALA A 227 4.10 -12.42 -11.71
N PHE A 228 3.33 -12.19 -12.79
CA PHE A 228 3.85 -11.90 -14.11
C PHE A 228 4.67 -10.59 -14.12
N GLY A 229 4.17 -9.56 -13.45
CA GLY A 229 4.88 -8.30 -13.24
C GLY A 229 6.23 -8.48 -12.56
N GLY A 230 6.32 -9.36 -11.56
CA GLY A 230 7.57 -9.73 -10.89
C GLY A 230 8.60 -10.32 -11.86
N VAL A 231 8.17 -11.23 -12.75
CA VAL A 231 9.04 -11.81 -13.80
C VAL A 231 9.50 -10.74 -14.80
N LEU A 232 8.58 -9.87 -15.22
CA LEU A 232 8.92 -8.77 -16.14
C LEU A 232 9.91 -7.78 -15.51
N LEU A 233 9.74 -7.44 -14.23
CA LEU A 233 10.66 -6.57 -13.49
C LEU A 233 12.07 -7.14 -13.44
N ALA A 234 12.21 -8.43 -13.15
CA ALA A 234 13.49 -9.12 -13.11
C ALA A 234 14.20 -9.11 -14.48
N ARG A 235 13.43 -9.15 -15.58
CA ARG A 235 13.97 -9.23 -16.94
C ARG A 235 14.24 -7.87 -17.57
N PHE A 236 13.36 -6.90 -17.37
CA PHE A 236 13.36 -5.62 -18.10
C PHE A 236 13.67 -4.41 -17.24
N GLY A 237 13.71 -4.58 -15.91
CA GLY A 237 13.98 -3.51 -14.94
C GLY A 237 12.76 -2.67 -14.59
N THR A 238 12.87 -1.98 -13.45
CA THR A 238 11.74 -1.32 -12.77
C THR A 238 11.10 -0.22 -13.60
N MET A 239 11.87 0.69 -14.19
CA MET A 239 11.32 1.88 -14.89
C MET A 239 10.52 1.52 -16.14
N LYS A 240 10.94 0.49 -16.90
CA LYS A 240 10.20 0.04 -18.11
C LYS A 240 8.86 -0.60 -17.73
N ILE A 241 8.85 -1.39 -16.67
CA ILE A 241 7.62 -2.08 -16.23
C ILE A 241 6.69 -1.10 -15.50
N LEU A 242 7.24 -0.10 -14.80
CA LEU A 242 6.46 1.00 -14.25
C LEU A 242 5.71 1.77 -15.37
N PHE A 243 6.41 2.07 -16.47
CA PHE A 243 5.79 2.69 -17.64
C PHE A 243 4.71 1.80 -18.28
N LEU A 244 5.03 0.51 -18.49
CA LEU A 244 4.07 -0.45 -19.04
C LEU A 244 2.82 -0.59 -18.15
N GLY A 245 3.00 -0.71 -16.84
CA GLY A 245 1.90 -0.80 -15.87
C GLY A 245 1.00 0.43 -15.89
N ALA A 246 1.57 1.63 -15.88
CA ALA A 246 0.79 2.88 -15.98
C ALA A 246 0.02 2.97 -17.30
N LEU A 247 0.64 2.59 -18.42
CA LEU A 247 0.00 2.57 -19.74
C LEU A 247 -1.17 1.59 -19.77
N LEU A 248 -0.94 0.36 -19.31
CA LEU A 248 -1.99 -0.67 -19.29
C LEU A 248 -3.18 -0.23 -18.46
N VAL A 249 -2.97 0.26 -17.23
CA VAL A 249 -4.05 0.74 -16.36
C VAL A 249 -4.81 1.91 -16.99
N ALA A 250 -4.12 2.87 -17.61
CA ALA A 250 -4.80 3.97 -18.29
C ALA A 250 -5.67 3.48 -19.47
N VAL A 251 -5.16 2.54 -20.26
CA VAL A 251 -5.88 2.01 -21.42
C VAL A 251 -7.06 1.10 -21.02
N THR A 252 -6.91 0.29 -19.95
CA THR A 252 -7.98 -0.63 -19.52
C THR A 252 -9.22 0.11 -19.02
N ASN A 253 -9.11 1.34 -18.53
CA ASN A 253 -10.26 2.16 -18.20
C ASN A 253 -11.20 2.44 -19.40
N LEU A 254 -10.67 2.42 -20.64
CA LEU A 254 -11.48 2.54 -21.84
C LEU A 254 -12.38 1.33 -22.08
N LEU A 255 -12.02 0.14 -21.54
CA LEU A 255 -12.88 -1.03 -21.60
C LEU A 255 -14.15 -0.82 -20.75
N PHE A 256 -14.04 -0.13 -19.62
CA PHE A 256 -15.22 0.23 -18.82
C PHE A 256 -16.05 1.34 -19.47
N ALA A 257 -15.42 2.29 -20.16
CA ALA A 257 -16.16 3.23 -21.00
C ALA A 257 -16.96 2.50 -22.10
N TRP A 258 -16.34 1.48 -22.71
CA TRP A 258 -17.03 0.67 -23.70
C TRP A 258 -18.12 -0.23 -23.09
N GLN A 259 -17.88 -0.82 -21.90
CA GLN A 259 -18.92 -1.52 -21.13
C GLN A 259 -20.13 -0.62 -20.86
N ALA A 260 -19.91 0.66 -20.53
CA ALA A 260 -20.98 1.62 -20.27
C ALA A 260 -21.84 1.89 -21.54
N VAL A 261 -21.27 1.76 -22.73
CA VAL A 261 -22.01 1.87 -24.00
C VAL A 261 -22.78 0.57 -24.32
N ILE A 262 -22.17 -0.58 -24.08
CA ILE A 262 -22.79 -1.91 -24.32
C ILE A 262 -23.96 -2.18 -23.36
N GLY A 263 -23.87 -1.66 -22.12
CA GLY A 263 -24.81 -1.96 -21.04
C GLY A 263 -24.55 -3.33 -20.39
N TYR A 264 -25.61 -4.00 -19.97
CA TYR A 264 -25.48 -5.32 -19.31
C TYR A 264 -24.94 -6.38 -20.28
N ASN A 265 -23.69 -6.81 -20.07
CA ASN A 265 -23.05 -7.87 -20.85
C ASN A 265 -21.98 -8.56 -20.00
N VAL A 266 -22.31 -9.72 -19.41
CA VAL A 266 -21.45 -10.47 -18.51
C VAL A 266 -20.15 -10.93 -19.15
N PRO A 267 -20.13 -11.51 -20.37
CA PRO A 267 -18.88 -11.90 -21.05
C PRO A 267 -17.91 -10.71 -21.23
N PHE A 268 -18.42 -9.56 -21.66
CA PHE A 268 -17.58 -8.40 -21.86
C PHE A 268 -17.07 -7.82 -20.52
N LEU A 269 -17.91 -7.79 -19.48
CA LEU A 269 -17.49 -7.38 -18.13
C LEU A 269 -16.39 -8.32 -17.61
N THR A 270 -16.53 -9.63 -17.81
CA THR A 270 -15.50 -10.61 -17.42
C THR A 270 -14.17 -10.33 -18.13
N PHE A 271 -14.20 -10.02 -19.41
CA PHE A 271 -13.01 -9.64 -20.16
C PHE A 271 -12.40 -8.32 -19.63
N ALA A 272 -13.21 -7.28 -19.44
CA ALA A 272 -12.74 -5.99 -18.92
C ALA A 272 -12.10 -6.14 -17.53
N ILE A 273 -12.74 -6.85 -16.60
CA ILE A 273 -12.22 -7.13 -15.26
C ILE A 273 -10.92 -7.95 -15.35
N SER A 274 -10.83 -8.93 -16.28
CA SER A 274 -9.62 -9.74 -16.44
C SER A 274 -8.42 -8.89 -16.82
N VAL A 275 -8.55 -8.09 -17.87
CA VAL A 275 -7.46 -7.27 -18.40
C VAL A 275 -7.09 -6.17 -17.43
N ASP A 276 -8.07 -5.54 -16.79
CA ASP A 276 -7.87 -4.48 -15.83
C ASP A 276 -7.13 -4.96 -14.58
N ASN A 277 -7.65 -6.00 -13.94
CA ASN A 277 -7.03 -6.53 -12.71
C ASN A 277 -5.63 -7.13 -12.97
N PHE A 278 -5.43 -7.78 -14.12
CA PHE A 278 -4.11 -8.26 -14.53
C PHE A 278 -3.12 -7.08 -14.68
N SER A 279 -3.55 -6.01 -15.35
CA SER A 279 -2.77 -4.79 -15.54
C SER A 279 -2.46 -4.09 -14.22
N ALA A 280 -3.46 -3.97 -13.35
CA ALA A 280 -3.31 -3.41 -12.00
C ALA A 280 -2.33 -4.24 -11.15
N GLY A 281 -2.31 -5.57 -11.31
CA GLY A 281 -1.34 -6.46 -10.67
C GLY A 281 0.09 -6.13 -11.09
N ILE A 282 0.36 -6.02 -12.40
CA ILE A 282 1.67 -5.63 -12.95
C ILE A 282 2.08 -4.25 -12.43
N ALA A 283 1.18 -3.26 -12.53
CA ALA A 283 1.43 -1.88 -12.10
C ALA A 283 1.76 -1.80 -10.61
N THR A 284 1.01 -2.53 -9.77
CA THR A 284 1.23 -2.56 -8.32
C THR A 284 2.58 -3.18 -7.96
N ALA A 285 2.95 -4.32 -8.57
CA ALA A 285 4.24 -4.97 -8.33
C ALA A 285 5.41 -4.04 -8.73
N ALA A 286 5.31 -3.38 -9.89
CA ALA A 286 6.31 -2.43 -10.35
C ALA A 286 6.43 -1.22 -9.41
N PHE A 287 5.32 -0.70 -8.94
CA PHE A 287 5.30 0.47 -8.09
C PHE A 287 5.85 0.19 -6.69
N ILE A 288 5.49 -0.96 -6.08
CA ILE A 288 6.06 -1.38 -4.81
C ILE A 288 7.58 -1.57 -4.92
N ALA A 289 8.05 -2.20 -6.00
CA ALA A 289 9.48 -2.34 -6.25
C ALA A 289 10.17 -0.98 -6.41
N TYR A 290 9.54 -0.05 -7.13
CA TYR A 290 10.04 1.32 -7.27
C TYR A 290 10.11 2.06 -5.95
N LEU A 291 9.03 2.07 -5.14
CA LEU A 291 9.04 2.70 -3.82
C LEU A 291 10.13 2.13 -2.92
N SER A 292 10.30 0.79 -2.93
CA SER A 292 11.35 0.12 -2.15
C SER A 292 12.75 0.54 -2.56
N SER A 293 12.98 0.75 -3.87
CA SER A 293 14.30 1.20 -4.38
C SER A 293 14.65 2.64 -4.01
N LEU A 294 13.67 3.44 -3.60
CA LEU A 294 13.88 4.84 -3.19
C LEU A 294 14.25 4.98 -1.72
N THR A 295 14.07 3.94 -0.92
CA THR A 295 14.38 3.96 0.52
C THR A 295 15.87 3.72 0.76
N SER A 296 16.41 4.27 1.85
CA SER A 296 17.78 4.02 2.29
C SER A 296 17.83 3.07 3.46
N ASN A 297 18.91 2.30 3.56
CA ASN A 297 19.20 1.48 4.70
C ASN A 297 19.26 2.35 5.97
N GLY A 298 18.60 1.93 7.05
CA GLY A 298 18.52 2.68 8.31
C GLY A 298 17.35 3.66 8.42
N TYR A 299 16.68 4.03 7.30
CA TYR A 299 15.46 4.86 7.30
C TYR A 299 14.32 4.24 6.50
N SER A 300 14.43 2.99 6.11
CA SER A 300 13.51 2.26 5.23
C SER A 300 12.06 2.34 5.71
N ALA A 301 11.80 2.11 7.00
CA ALA A 301 10.49 2.16 7.61
C ALA A 301 9.80 3.51 7.41
N THR A 302 10.44 4.59 7.85
CA THR A 302 9.86 5.93 7.81
C THR A 302 9.76 6.45 6.37
N GLN A 303 10.78 6.24 5.54
CA GLN A 303 10.76 6.67 4.15
C GLN A 303 9.68 5.93 3.34
N TYR A 304 9.56 4.61 3.50
CA TYR A 304 8.53 3.86 2.79
C TYR A 304 7.13 4.25 3.25
N ALA A 305 6.90 4.40 4.56
CA ALA A 305 5.63 4.84 5.12
C ALA A 305 5.22 6.23 4.60
N LEU A 306 6.18 7.15 4.51
CA LEU A 306 5.94 8.47 3.93
C LEU A 306 5.55 8.40 2.46
N LEU A 307 6.36 7.70 1.64
CA LEU A 307 6.13 7.58 0.21
C LEU A 307 4.80 6.88 -0.10
N SER A 308 4.46 5.81 0.64
CA SER A 308 3.18 5.10 0.50
C SER A 308 1.97 5.94 0.94
N SER A 309 2.14 6.84 1.92
CA SER A 309 1.08 7.77 2.33
C SER A 309 0.82 8.84 1.26
N ILE A 310 1.88 9.41 0.69
CA ILE A 310 1.78 10.38 -0.41
C ILE A 310 1.12 9.77 -1.64
N MET A 311 1.42 8.51 -1.94
CA MET A 311 0.83 7.74 -3.04
C MET A 311 -0.71 7.72 -3.02
N LEU A 312 -1.31 7.70 -1.84
CA LEU A 312 -2.76 7.57 -1.69
C LEU A 312 -3.48 8.92 -1.52
N LEU A 313 -2.79 9.94 -1.01
CA LEU A 313 -3.41 11.19 -0.59
C LEU A 313 -4.04 11.93 -1.77
N PHE A 314 -3.25 12.24 -2.78
CA PHE A 314 -3.71 13.03 -3.93
C PHE A 314 -4.76 12.27 -4.80
N PRO A 315 -4.56 10.99 -5.16
CA PRO A 315 -5.56 10.23 -5.90
C PRO A 315 -6.89 10.09 -5.17
N LYS A 316 -6.89 9.85 -3.86
CA LYS A 316 -8.12 9.76 -3.06
C LYS A 316 -8.86 11.09 -2.97
N PHE A 317 -8.13 12.20 -2.88
CA PHE A 317 -8.73 13.53 -2.91
C PHE A 317 -9.48 13.78 -4.23
N ILE A 318 -8.84 13.50 -5.37
CA ILE A 318 -9.47 13.62 -6.69
C ILE A 318 -10.65 12.65 -6.83
N ALA A 319 -10.48 11.40 -6.39
CA ALA A 319 -11.52 10.38 -6.45
C ALA A 319 -12.79 10.74 -5.63
N GLY A 320 -12.67 11.61 -4.64
CA GLY A 320 -13.83 12.14 -3.90
C GLY A 320 -14.84 12.90 -4.76
N PHE A 321 -14.43 13.42 -5.91
CA PHE A 321 -15.29 14.12 -6.86
C PHE A 321 -15.90 13.19 -7.93
N SER A 322 -15.57 11.90 -7.94
CA SER A 322 -15.98 10.96 -9.00
C SER A 322 -17.50 10.84 -9.13
N GLY A 323 -18.24 10.78 -8.01
CA GLY A 323 -19.72 10.70 -8.02
C GLY A 323 -20.35 11.91 -8.70
N ALA A 324 -19.98 13.12 -8.27
CA ALA A 324 -20.49 14.36 -8.88
C ALA A 324 -20.17 14.47 -10.38
N TYR A 325 -19.00 13.93 -10.79
CA TYR A 325 -18.63 13.89 -12.20
C TYR A 325 -19.54 12.92 -12.98
N VAL A 326 -19.79 11.73 -12.45
CA VAL A 326 -20.68 10.74 -13.08
C VAL A 326 -22.11 11.27 -13.18
N ASP A 327 -22.63 11.92 -12.13
CA ASP A 327 -23.97 12.51 -12.13
C ASP A 327 -24.12 13.59 -13.20
N SER A 328 -23.05 14.35 -13.47
CA SER A 328 -23.07 15.45 -14.44
C SER A 328 -22.80 15.01 -15.88
N PHE A 329 -21.92 14.05 -16.10
CA PHE A 329 -21.36 13.69 -17.42
C PHE A 329 -21.55 12.23 -17.82
N GLY A 330 -22.03 11.37 -16.92
CA GLY A 330 -22.25 9.95 -17.14
C GLY A 330 -20.98 9.09 -17.11
N TYR A 331 -21.18 7.77 -17.08
CA TYR A 331 -20.10 6.79 -16.92
C TYR A 331 -19.10 6.75 -18.07
N VAL A 332 -19.56 6.90 -19.33
CA VAL A 332 -18.67 6.88 -20.50
C VAL A 332 -17.60 7.96 -20.37
N ASN A 333 -18.05 9.21 -20.14
CA ASN A 333 -17.14 10.35 -20.00
C ASN A 333 -16.26 10.22 -18.76
N PHE A 334 -16.77 9.63 -17.67
CA PHE A 334 -16.00 9.37 -16.46
C PHE A 334 -14.84 8.40 -16.70
N PHE A 335 -15.08 7.25 -17.33
CA PHE A 335 -14.01 6.28 -17.59
C PHE A 335 -13.01 6.78 -18.65
N VAL A 336 -13.46 7.57 -19.62
CA VAL A 336 -12.55 8.25 -20.54
C VAL A 336 -11.69 9.28 -19.79
N ALA A 337 -12.27 10.07 -18.89
CA ALA A 337 -11.52 11.03 -18.06
C ALA A 337 -10.52 10.30 -17.13
N ALA A 338 -10.93 9.20 -16.50
CA ALA A 338 -10.04 8.36 -15.68
C ALA A 338 -8.87 7.76 -16.49
N SER A 339 -9.09 7.41 -17.75
CA SER A 339 -8.04 7.03 -18.70
C SER A 339 -7.10 8.20 -18.99
N VAL A 340 -7.66 9.34 -19.42
CA VAL A 340 -6.87 10.52 -19.82
C VAL A 340 -6.00 11.05 -18.69
N ILE A 341 -6.49 11.07 -17.45
CA ILE A 341 -5.73 11.53 -16.28
C ILE A 341 -4.51 10.62 -15.97
N GLY A 342 -4.48 9.39 -16.50
CA GLY A 342 -3.36 8.47 -16.42
C GLY A 342 -2.21 8.80 -17.37
N PHE A 343 -2.46 9.43 -18.51
CA PHE A 343 -1.41 9.68 -19.52
C PHE A 343 -0.29 10.64 -19.05
N PRO A 344 -0.56 11.72 -18.31
CA PRO A 344 0.50 12.57 -17.73
C PRO A 344 1.52 11.79 -16.89
N VAL A 345 1.11 10.68 -16.28
CA VAL A 345 1.99 9.81 -15.48
C VAL A 345 3.09 9.20 -16.34
N LEU A 346 2.79 8.83 -17.59
CA LEU A 346 3.78 8.29 -18.54
C LEU A 346 4.88 9.31 -18.83
N PHE A 347 4.49 10.57 -18.96
CA PHE A 347 5.45 11.66 -19.14
C PHE A 347 6.30 11.87 -17.88
N LEU A 348 5.70 11.82 -16.69
CA LEU A 348 6.43 11.89 -15.43
C LEU A 348 7.43 10.74 -15.26
N ILE A 349 7.07 9.51 -15.64
CA ILE A 349 8.00 8.36 -15.62
C ILE A 349 9.20 8.63 -16.55
N ALA A 350 8.94 9.13 -17.75
CA ALA A 350 10.00 9.46 -18.71
C ALA A 350 10.93 10.57 -18.18
N LEU A 351 10.38 11.61 -17.53
CA LEU A 351 11.16 12.68 -16.89
C LEU A 351 12.00 12.15 -15.74
N VAL A 352 11.39 11.35 -14.85
CA VAL A 352 12.11 10.75 -13.70
C VAL A 352 13.24 9.84 -14.21
N ASN A 353 12.98 9.00 -15.23
CA ASN A 353 14.00 8.13 -15.81
C ASN A 353 15.16 8.90 -16.44
N LYS A 354 14.90 10.12 -16.94
CA LYS A 354 15.93 10.96 -17.58
C LYS A 354 16.73 11.80 -16.58
N TYR A 355 16.06 12.33 -15.54
CA TYR A 355 16.65 13.38 -14.69
C TYR A 355 16.92 12.92 -13.25
N ALA A 356 16.31 11.85 -12.77
CA ALA A 356 16.59 11.35 -11.44
C ALA A 356 17.77 10.36 -11.47
N PRO A 357 18.70 10.45 -10.50
CA PRO A 357 19.78 9.47 -10.39
C PRO A 357 19.18 8.09 -10.11
N HIS A 358 19.68 7.07 -10.80
CA HIS A 358 19.30 5.69 -10.49
C HIS A 358 19.86 5.32 -9.11
N PRO A 359 19.06 4.68 -8.23
CA PRO A 359 19.51 4.31 -6.87
C PRO A 359 20.81 3.51 -6.84
N SER A 360 21.08 2.69 -7.86
CA SER A 360 22.30 1.89 -8.02
C SER A 360 23.57 2.71 -8.35
N THR A 361 23.42 3.91 -8.87
CA THR A 361 24.57 4.74 -9.27
C THR A 361 25.11 5.53 -8.09
N SER A 362 24.26 5.94 -7.15
CA SER A 362 24.68 6.71 -5.98
C SER A 362 25.56 5.91 -5.01
N LEU A 363 25.33 4.59 -4.89
CA LEU A 363 26.15 3.72 -4.04
C LEU A 363 27.54 3.44 -4.63
N MET A 364 27.69 3.46 -5.96
CA MET A 364 28.99 3.31 -6.61
C MET A 364 29.82 4.59 -6.56
N ASP A 365 29.17 5.75 -6.68
CA ASP A 365 29.84 7.05 -6.58
C ASP A 365 30.33 7.32 -5.14
N ASP A 366 29.54 6.99 -4.12
CA ASP A 366 29.96 7.10 -2.72
C ASP A 366 31.09 6.14 -2.35
N ALA A 367 31.11 4.92 -2.91
CA ALA A 367 32.19 3.96 -2.73
C ALA A 367 33.50 4.44 -3.42
N GLN A 368 33.40 5.02 -4.60
CA GLN A 368 34.56 5.57 -5.32
C GLN A 368 35.12 6.84 -4.67
N ILE A 369 34.26 7.69 -4.07
CA ILE A 369 34.70 8.88 -3.33
C ILE A 369 35.43 8.47 -2.05
N LYS A 370 34.92 7.46 -1.32
CA LYS A 370 35.56 6.94 -0.10
C LYS A 370 36.90 6.27 -0.41
N THR A 371 37.04 5.55 -1.51
CA THR A 371 38.31 4.93 -1.91
C THR A 371 39.37 5.96 -2.30
N LYS A 372 38.96 7.05 -2.98
CA LYS A 372 39.87 8.15 -3.30
C LYS A 372 40.32 8.99 -2.12
N GLN A 373 39.51 9.04 -1.04
CA GLN A 373 39.90 9.74 0.20
C GLN A 373 40.75 8.86 1.14
N SER A 374 40.80 7.54 0.95
CA SER A 374 41.65 6.64 1.74
C SER A 374 43.05 6.51 1.11
N ASP A 375 43.23 6.89 -0.17
CA ASP A 375 44.49 6.80 -0.91
C ASP A 375 45.20 8.17 -1.05
N SER A 376 44.67 9.20 -0.40
CA SER A 376 45.28 10.55 -0.28
C SER A 376 45.68 10.84 1.17
#